data_f53370b83e0d6ebe93fc8c37a5dea234
#
_entry.id   f53370b83e0d6ebe93fc8c37a5dea234
#
_cell.length_a   1.000
_cell.length_b   1.000
_cell.length_c   1.000
_cell.angle_alpha   90.00
_cell.angle_beta   90.00
_cell.angle_gamma   90.00
#
_symmetry.space_group_name_H-M   'P 1'
#
loop_
_entity.id
_entity.type
_entity.pdbx_description
1 polymer ?
#
loop_
_entity_poly.entity_id
_entity_poly.type
_entity_poly.pdbx_seq_one_letter_code
_entity_poly.pdbx_strand_id
1 'polypeptide(L)'
;PEFNWYIDGGDYYVGVQTKRGCPHNCCFCVYTVVEGKQVRVNPVEEVIKEMKQLYDLGVRGFWFTDAQFIPAKKHIEDAKTLLQAIKDQGWDDINWAAYIRADNIDAELAQLMVDTGMSYFEIGITSGSQELVRKMMLAYDLETVLNNCRMLVKSGFKNHVSVNYSFNVFDETPSTIRQTIAYHRELENIFGKGLVDPAIFFIGLQPHTLLEKYALEHKILKPNYNPMSMMPWTARKLLWNPGSLGKKLGQVCLEAFDNKEDEFGKTVINILEREYGKSTLRESLKVRPLSERKLAYSK
;
A
#
# COMPACT_ATOMS: atom_id res chain seq x y z
N PRO A 1 -21.76 -8.68 -25.07
CA PRO A 1 -21.04 -7.48 -24.69
C PRO A 1 -19.57 -7.79 -24.57
N GLU A 2 -18.76 -6.81 -24.91
CA GLU A 2 -17.32 -6.87 -25.18
C GLU A 2 -16.43 -7.03 -23.92
N PHE A 3 -16.85 -7.84 -22.94
CA PHE A 3 -16.06 -8.12 -21.71
C PHE A 3 -15.35 -9.47 -21.77
N ASN A 4 -15.27 -10.11 -22.93
CA ASN A 4 -14.66 -11.44 -23.07
C ASN A 4 -13.19 -11.49 -22.65
N TRP A 5 -12.45 -10.37 -22.74
CA TRP A 5 -11.07 -10.30 -22.29
C TRP A 5 -10.90 -10.36 -20.76
N TYR A 6 -11.96 -10.08 -19.97
CA TYR A 6 -11.99 -10.34 -18.52
C TYR A 6 -12.33 -11.79 -18.16
N ILE A 7 -12.89 -12.54 -19.11
CA ILE A 7 -13.45 -13.88 -18.90
C ILE A 7 -12.52 -14.95 -19.45
N ASP A 8 -11.78 -14.67 -20.53
CA ASP A 8 -10.96 -15.65 -21.28
C ASP A 8 -9.60 -15.97 -20.60
N GLY A 9 -9.54 -15.98 -19.26
CA GLY A 9 -8.44 -16.59 -18.50
C GLY A 9 -7.15 -15.79 -18.42
N GLY A 10 -7.23 -14.47 -18.61
CA GLY A 10 -6.14 -13.57 -18.24
C GLY A 10 -6.07 -13.34 -16.71
N ASP A 11 -4.93 -12.88 -16.22
CA ASP A 11 -4.71 -12.47 -14.83
C ASP A 11 -5.50 -11.20 -14.45
N TYR A 12 -6.75 -11.10 -14.86
CA TYR A 12 -7.59 -9.92 -14.68
C TYR A 12 -8.55 -10.10 -13.52
N TYR A 13 -8.72 -9.02 -12.78
CA TYR A 13 -9.62 -8.95 -11.64
C TYR A 13 -10.79 -8.02 -11.95
N VAL A 14 -12.00 -8.44 -11.61
CA VAL A 14 -13.19 -7.59 -11.61
C VAL A 14 -13.36 -6.98 -10.22
N GLY A 15 -13.59 -5.66 -10.16
CA GLY A 15 -13.73 -4.94 -8.89
C GLY A 15 -15.04 -5.28 -8.19
N VAL A 16 -14.97 -5.64 -6.91
CA VAL A 16 -16.11 -5.80 -6.00
C VAL A 16 -15.85 -4.96 -4.76
N GLN A 17 -16.84 -4.20 -4.31
CA GLN A 17 -16.69 -3.35 -3.13
C GLN A 17 -17.35 -3.97 -1.91
N THR A 18 -16.56 -4.25 -0.87
CA THR A 18 -17.06 -4.86 0.37
C THR A 18 -17.35 -3.83 1.46
N LYS A 19 -16.72 -2.67 1.42
CA LYS A 19 -16.93 -1.55 2.35
C LYS A 19 -16.44 -0.23 1.79
N ARG A 20 -16.86 0.87 2.40
CA ARG A 20 -16.41 2.23 2.12
C ARG A 20 -15.94 2.94 3.37
N GLY A 21 -15.02 3.91 3.18
CA GLY A 21 -14.47 4.72 4.23
C GLY A 21 -13.16 4.20 4.80
N CYS A 22 -12.37 5.10 5.40
CA CYS A 22 -11.09 4.77 6.01
C CYS A 22 -10.90 5.57 7.31
N PRO A 23 -10.66 4.94 8.47
CA PRO A 23 -10.58 5.65 9.74
C PRO A 23 -9.24 6.36 9.98
N HIS A 24 -8.27 6.19 9.08
CA HIS A 24 -6.91 6.68 9.25
C HIS A 24 -6.75 8.15 8.83
N ASN A 25 -5.68 8.79 9.33
CA ASN A 25 -5.36 10.19 9.06
C ASN A 25 -4.01 10.35 8.36
N CYS A 26 -3.66 9.44 7.45
CA CYS A 26 -2.42 9.54 6.68
C CYS A 26 -2.30 10.93 6.07
N CYS A 27 -1.20 11.65 6.33
CA CYS A 27 -1.10 13.09 6.07
C CYS A 27 -1.25 13.48 4.59
N PHE A 28 -1.04 12.54 3.67
CA PHE A 28 -1.08 12.75 2.22
C PHE A 28 -2.35 12.19 1.54
N CYS A 29 -3.16 11.41 2.27
CA CYS A 29 -4.21 10.61 1.65
C CYS A 29 -5.53 11.36 1.59
N VAL A 30 -6.10 11.49 0.40
CA VAL A 30 -7.40 12.13 0.15
C VAL A 30 -8.58 11.18 0.43
N TYR A 31 -8.34 9.90 0.66
CA TYR A 31 -9.41 8.89 0.72
C TYR A 31 -10.46 9.20 1.79
N THR A 32 -10.02 9.70 2.95
CA THR A 32 -10.93 10.12 4.03
C THR A 32 -11.78 11.36 3.70
N VAL A 33 -11.34 12.15 2.72
CA VAL A 33 -12.12 13.29 2.20
C VAL A 33 -13.19 12.79 1.22
N VAL A 34 -12.83 11.83 0.36
CA VAL A 34 -13.72 11.28 -0.68
C VAL A 34 -14.73 10.29 -0.09
N GLU A 35 -14.29 9.37 0.72
CA GLU A 35 -15.10 8.25 1.24
C GLU A 35 -15.61 8.46 2.67
N GLY A 36 -15.03 9.43 3.39
CA GLY A 36 -15.29 9.67 4.81
C GLY A 36 -14.49 8.76 5.74
N LYS A 37 -14.51 9.10 7.04
CA LYS A 37 -13.76 8.38 8.09
C LYS A 37 -14.53 7.18 8.67
N GLN A 38 -15.85 7.20 8.56
CA GLN A 38 -16.67 6.10 9.02
C GLN A 38 -16.62 4.95 8.02
N VAL A 39 -16.18 3.79 8.49
CA VAL A 39 -16.25 2.56 7.70
C VAL A 39 -17.69 2.08 7.66
N ARG A 40 -18.22 1.88 6.48
CA ARG A 40 -19.54 1.33 6.20
C ARG A 40 -19.35 0.02 5.45
N VAL A 41 -19.66 -1.07 6.11
CA VAL A 41 -19.55 -2.43 5.56
C VAL A 41 -20.82 -2.75 4.78
N ASN A 42 -20.68 -3.29 3.58
CA ASN A 42 -21.79 -3.80 2.80
C ASN A 42 -22.29 -5.11 3.40
N PRO A 43 -23.60 -5.41 3.38
CA PRO A 43 -24.11 -6.69 3.81
C PRO A 43 -23.43 -7.84 3.03
N VAL A 44 -22.99 -8.87 3.75
CA VAL A 44 -22.23 -9.98 3.15
C VAL A 44 -23.06 -10.67 2.06
N GLU A 45 -24.37 -10.80 2.27
CA GLU A 45 -25.30 -11.41 1.33
C GLU A 45 -25.33 -10.67 -0.02
N GLU A 46 -25.25 -9.32 0.00
CA GLU A 46 -25.23 -8.51 -1.23
C GLU A 46 -23.88 -8.64 -1.95
N VAL A 47 -22.77 -8.69 -1.21
CA VAL A 47 -21.43 -8.93 -1.78
C VAL A 47 -21.36 -10.31 -2.43
N ILE A 48 -21.82 -11.36 -1.75
CA ILE A 48 -21.84 -12.72 -2.29
C ILE A 48 -22.76 -12.82 -3.51
N LYS A 49 -23.91 -12.16 -3.49
CA LYS A 49 -24.82 -12.10 -4.63
C LYS A 49 -24.18 -11.45 -5.86
N GLU A 50 -23.46 -10.33 -5.68
CA GLU A 50 -22.72 -9.67 -6.76
C GLU A 50 -21.61 -10.59 -7.29
N MET A 51 -20.80 -11.18 -6.42
CA MET A 51 -19.75 -12.13 -6.79
C MET A 51 -20.33 -13.33 -7.54
N LYS A 52 -21.47 -13.87 -7.09
CA LYS A 52 -22.13 -15.00 -7.76
C LYS A 52 -22.60 -14.65 -9.16
N GLN A 53 -23.16 -13.46 -9.36
CA GLN A 53 -23.57 -13.02 -10.72
C GLN A 53 -22.36 -12.94 -11.65
N LEU A 54 -21.23 -12.42 -11.16
CA LEU A 54 -19.98 -12.37 -11.94
C LEU A 54 -19.40 -13.78 -12.18
N TYR A 55 -19.43 -14.64 -11.16
CA TYR A 55 -18.98 -16.02 -11.26
C TYR A 55 -19.79 -16.83 -12.32
N ASP A 56 -21.12 -16.68 -12.31
CA ASP A 56 -22.02 -17.32 -13.29
C ASP A 56 -21.76 -16.82 -14.72
N LEU A 57 -21.19 -15.61 -14.89
CA LEU A 57 -20.71 -15.06 -16.17
C LEU A 57 -19.30 -15.54 -16.55
N GLY A 58 -18.63 -16.34 -15.72
CA GLY A 58 -17.30 -16.87 -15.97
C GLY A 58 -16.15 -16.10 -15.31
N VAL A 59 -16.40 -15.03 -14.54
CA VAL A 59 -15.35 -14.32 -13.79
C VAL A 59 -14.78 -15.21 -12.69
N ARG A 60 -13.45 -15.25 -12.57
CA ARG A 60 -12.73 -16.02 -11.55
C ARG A 60 -11.77 -15.16 -10.71
N GLY A 61 -11.41 -13.98 -11.21
CA GLY A 61 -10.55 -13.02 -10.50
C GLY A 61 -11.36 -11.86 -9.92
N PHE A 62 -11.22 -11.60 -8.60
CA PHE A 62 -11.94 -10.55 -7.89
C PHE A 62 -10.97 -9.58 -7.19
N TRP A 63 -11.11 -8.28 -7.45
CA TRP A 63 -10.40 -7.26 -6.69
C TRP A 63 -11.34 -6.60 -5.69
N PHE A 64 -11.06 -6.72 -4.40
CA PHE A 64 -11.80 -5.96 -3.39
C PHE A 64 -11.34 -4.50 -3.40
N THR A 65 -12.19 -3.62 -3.97
CA THR A 65 -11.87 -2.22 -4.27
C THR A 65 -11.94 -1.29 -3.06
N ASP A 66 -11.93 -1.83 -1.87
CA ASP A 66 -11.95 -1.09 -0.62
C ASP A 66 -10.68 -0.25 -0.44
N ALA A 67 -10.75 0.86 0.30
CA ALA A 67 -9.57 1.61 0.71
C ALA A 67 -8.53 0.72 1.42
N GLN A 68 -9.02 -0.20 2.21
CA GLN A 68 -8.28 -1.27 2.89
C GLN A 68 -9.25 -2.41 3.19
N PHE A 69 -8.91 -3.64 2.86
CA PHE A 69 -9.74 -4.80 3.14
C PHE A 69 -9.97 -5.00 4.65
N ILE A 70 -8.95 -4.69 5.47
CA ILE A 70 -9.04 -4.73 6.93
C ILE A 70 -8.63 -3.36 7.49
N PRO A 71 -9.51 -2.33 7.47
CA PRO A 71 -9.12 -0.96 7.80
C PRO A 71 -8.72 -0.76 9.27
N ALA A 72 -9.20 -1.57 10.20
CA ALA A 72 -8.82 -1.54 11.61
C ALA A 72 -9.12 -2.90 12.27
N LYS A 73 -8.51 -3.17 13.44
CA LYS A 73 -8.69 -4.43 14.19
C LYS A 73 -10.15 -4.81 14.44
N LYS A 74 -11.02 -3.82 14.69
CA LYS A 74 -12.46 -4.05 14.90
C LYS A 74 -13.19 -4.58 13.65
N HIS A 75 -12.56 -4.55 12.47
CA HIS A 75 -13.10 -5.05 11.21
C HIS A 75 -12.49 -6.40 10.78
N ILE A 76 -11.77 -7.06 11.67
CA ILE A 76 -11.24 -8.41 11.42
C ILE A 76 -12.41 -9.40 11.28
N GLU A 77 -13.40 -9.32 12.17
CA GLU A 77 -14.56 -10.20 12.11
C GLU A 77 -15.44 -9.97 10.87
N ASP A 78 -15.56 -8.71 10.40
CA ASP A 78 -16.25 -8.43 9.14
C ASP A 78 -15.54 -9.13 7.96
N ALA A 79 -14.20 -9.10 7.93
CA ALA A 79 -13.42 -9.78 6.89
C ALA A 79 -13.54 -11.31 6.99
N LYS A 80 -13.47 -11.88 8.20
CA LYS A 80 -13.65 -13.32 8.40
C LYS A 80 -15.04 -13.79 7.97
N THR A 81 -16.09 -13.05 8.33
CA THR A 81 -17.47 -13.35 7.95
C THR A 81 -17.63 -13.40 6.43
N LEU A 82 -17.06 -12.42 5.72
CA LEU A 82 -17.09 -12.42 4.26
C LEU A 82 -16.31 -13.59 3.66
N LEU A 83 -15.07 -13.84 4.12
CA LEU A 83 -14.25 -14.92 3.59
C LEU A 83 -14.87 -16.31 3.91
N GLN A 84 -15.48 -16.47 5.07
CA GLN A 84 -16.23 -17.69 5.37
C GLN A 84 -17.42 -17.86 4.43
N ALA A 85 -18.18 -16.79 4.16
CA ALA A 85 -19.28 -16.85 3.21
C ALA A 85 -18.82 -17.18 1.78
N ILE A 86 -17.64 -16.69 1.35
CA ILE A 86 -17.01 -17.08 0.08
C ILE A 86 -16.66 -18.57 0.09
N LYS A 87 -16.03 -19.07 1.16
CA LYS A 87 -15.68 -20.48 1.32
C LYS A 87 -16.91 -21.38 1.26
N ASP A 88 -18.02 -20.96 1.88
CA ASP A 88 -19.28 -21.71 1.91
C ASP A 88 -19.96 -21.81 0.52
N GLN A 89 -19.58 -20.98 -0.47
CA GLN A 89 -20.05 -21.13 -1.85
C GLN A 89 -19.40 -22.33 -2.58
N GLY A 90 -18.30 -22.87 -2.04
CA GLY A 90 -17.56 -23.94 -2.70
C GLY A 90 -16.83 -23.51 -3.99
N TRP A 91 -16.53 -22.22 -4.12
CA TRP A 91 -15.77 -21.70 -5.27
C TRP A 91 -14.28 -21.95 -5.03
N ASP A 92 -13.79 -23.08 -5.49
CA ASP A 92 -12.38 -23.50 -5.36
C ASP A 92 -11.49 -23.04 -6.53
N ASP A 93 -12.09 -22.48 -7.58
CA ASP A 93 -11.45 -21.99 -8.79
C ASP A 93 -11.34 -20.46 -8.89
N ILE A 94 -11.74 -19.73 -7.84
CA ILE A 94 -11.57 -18.27 -7.80
C ILE A 94 -10.19 -17.87 -7.26
N ASN A 95 -9.80 -16.66 -7.63
CA ASN A 95 -8.71 -15.95 -6.96
C ASN A 95 -9.14 -14.51 -6.65
N TRP A 96 -8.56 -13.94 -5.60
CA TRP A 96 -8.88 -12.57 -5.23
C TRP A 96 -7.66 -11.79 -4.75
N ALA A 97 -7.78 -10.48 -4.86
CA ALA A 97 -6.75 -9.53 -4.45
C ALA A 97 -7.34 -8.32 -3.74
N ALA A 98 -6.54 -7.61 -2.95
CA ALA A 98 -6.95 -6.43 -2.22
C ALA A 98 -5.79 -5.55 -1.76
N TYR A 99 -6.09 -4.30 -1.38
CA TYR A 99 -5.23 -3.50 -0.51
C TYR A 99 -5.40 -3.97 0.93
N ILE A 100 -4.31 -4.38 1.59
CA ILE A 100 -4.37 -4.97 2.92
C ILE A 100 -3.45 -4.24 3.90
N ARG A 101 -4.01 -3.88 5.05
CA ARG A 101 -3.22 -3.51 6.23
C ARG A 101 -2.76 -4.78 6.94
N ALA A 102 -1.54 -5.20 6.66
CA ALA A 102 -1.00 -6.44 7.23
C ALA A 102 -0.86 -6.42 8.77
N ASP A 103 -0.86 -5.25 9.42
CA ASP A 103 -0.87 -5.14 10.89
C ASP A 103 -2.21 -5.55 11.54
N ASN A 104 -3.26 -5.79 10.73
CA ASN A 104 -4.59 -6.21 11.20
C ASN A 104 -4.93 -7.67 10.85
N ILE A 105 -3.95 -8.51 10.52
CA ILE A 105 -4.16 -9.94 10.23
C ILE A 105 -3.96 -10.75 11.52
N ASP A 106 -4.88 -11.66 11.86
CA ASP A 106 -4.67 -12.70 12.85
C ASP A 106 -4.55 -14.09 12.18
N ALA A 107 -4.27 -15.15 12.96
CA ALA A 107 -3.97 -16.46 12.41
C ALA A 107 -5.18 -17.10 11.71
N GLU A 108 -6.40 -16.92 12.22
CA GLU A 108 -7.62 -17.42 11.61
C GLU A 108 -7.92 -16.72 10.30
N LEU A 109 -7.81 -15.39 10.28
CA LEU A 109 -7.97 -14.61 9.07
C LEU A 109 -6.91 -14.96 8.02
N ALA A 110 -5.64 -15.13 8.42
CA ALA A 110 -4.57 -15.56 7.52
C ALA A 110 -4.90 -16.91 6.86
N GLN A 111 -5.45 -17.86 7.60
CA GLN A 111 -5.87 -19.15 7.06
C GLN A 111 -7.05 -18.99 6.10
N LEU A 112 -8.09 -18.23 6.47
CA LEU A 112 -9.22 -17.95 5.58
C LEU A 112 -8.80 -17.25 4.28
N MET A 113 -7.86 -16.29 4.34
CA MET A 113 -7.32 -15.64 3.15
C MET A 113 -6.72 -16.66 2.16
N VAL A 114 -5.95 -17.61 2.67
CA VAL A 114 -5.36 -18.67 1.84
C VAL A 114 -6.41 -19.65 1.33
N ASP A 115 -7.29 -20.12 2.20
CA ASP A 115 -8.33 -21.11 1.89
C ASP A 115 -9.33 -20.62 0.84
N THR A 116 -9.51 -19.30 0.72
CA THR A 116 -10.45 -18.68 -0.21
C THR A 116 -9.79 -18.17 -1.50
N GLY A 117 -8.52 -18.51 -1.73
CA GLY A 117 -7.84 -18.21 -2.99
C GLY A 117 -7.24 -16.81 -3.10
N MET A 118 -6.76 -16.20 -1.99
CA MET A 118 -6.00 -14.95 -2.09
C MET A 118 -4.74 -15.17 -2.92
N SER A 119 -4.68 -14.58 -4.10
CA SER A 119 -3.58 -14.75 -5.06
C SER A 119 -2.61 -13.57 -5.12
N TYR A 120 -3.04 -12.41 -4.65
CA TYR A 120 -2.23 -11.19 -4.67
C TYR A 120 -2.74 -10.20 -3.62
N PHE A 121 -1.87 -9.40 -3.05
CA PHE A 121 -2.27 -8.25 -2.25
C PHE A 121 -1.23 -7.13 -2.27
N GLU A 122 -1.68 -5.93 -1.98
CA GLU A 122 -0.83 -4.75 -1.87
C GLU A 122 -0.75 -4.25 -0.44
N ILE A 123 0.48 -3.95 0.00
CA ILE A 123 0.76 -3.38 1.32
C ILE A 123 1.30 -1.95 1.14
N GLY A 124 0.60 -0.97 1.68
CA GLY A 124 1.07 0.42 1.71
C GLY A 124 2.05 0.69 2.85
N ILE A 125 3.32 0.31 2.68
CA ILE A 125 4.36 0.54 3.70
C ILE A 125 4.84 2.00 3.71
N THR A 126 4.84 2.68 2.57
CA THR A 126 5.31 4.06 2.39
C THR A 126 6.79 4.25 2.72
N SER A 127 7.25 3.84 3.91
CA SER A 127 8.66 3.86 4.34
C SER A 127 8.97 2.70 5.26
N GLY A 128 10.14 2.10 5.11
CA GLY A 128 10.67 1.10 6.04
C GLY A 128 11.32 1.70 7.29
N SER A 129 11.16 2.99 7.53
CA SER A 129 11.58 3.67 8.75
C SER A 129 10.38 3.92 9.66
N GLN A 130 10.33 3.27 10.83
CA GLN A 130 9.23 3.44 11.78
C GLN A 130 9.07 4.90 12.24
N GLU A 131 10.15 5.66 12.28
CA GLU A 131 10.11 7.09 12.60
C GLU A 131 9.32 7.86 11.52
N LEU A 132 9.61 7.61 10.23
CA LEU A 132 8.91 8.27 9.12
C LEU A 132 7.46 7.83 9.00
N VAL A 133 7.18 6.53 9.19
CA VAL A 133 5.81 6.00 9.26
C VAL A 133 4.96 6.79 10.26
N ARG A 134 5.50 7.07 11.45
CA ARG A 134 4.81 7.89 12.46
C ARG A 134 4.69 9.36 12.09
N LYS A 135 5.73 9.96 11.51
CA LYS A 135 5.70 11.35 11.03
C LYS A 135 4.65 11.56 9.93
N MET A 136 4.45 10.56 9.09
CA MET A 136 3.44 10.55 8.05
C MET A 136 2.03 10.23 8.58
N MET A 137 1.87 10.07 9.90
CA MET A 137 0.62 9.71 10.58
C MET A 137 0.05 8.36 10.11
N LEU A 138 0.90 7.46 9.66
CA LEU A 138 0.52 6.09 9.34
C LEU A 138 0.41 5.29 10.65
N ALA A 139 -0.80 4.83 10.95
CA ALA A 139 -1.11 4.22 12.24
C ALA A 139 -0.84 2.71 12.25
N TYR A 140 0.37 2.29 11.88
CA TYR A 140 0.80 0.89 11.97
C TYR A 140 2.23 0.77 12.51
N ASP A 141 2.54 -0.41 13.00
CA ASP A 141 3.84 -0.79 13.49
C ASP A 141 4.51 -1.76 12.51
N LEU A 142 5.72 -1.42 12.05
CA LEU A 142 6.45 -2.18 11.03
C LEU A 142 6.82 -3.59 11.50
N GLU A 143 7.10 -3.77 12.80
CA GLU A 143 7.41 -5.10 13.35
C GLU A 143 6.17 -6.00 13.35
N THR A 144 5.02 -5.45 13.74
CA THR A 144 3.73 -6.15 13.67
C THR A 144 3.41 -6.58 12.24
N VAL A 145 3.64 -5.71 11.26
CA VAL A 145 3.45 -6.05 9.83
C VAL A 145 4.31 -7.24 9.44
N LEU A 146 5.62 -7.25 9.77
CA LEU A 146 6.52 -8.38 9.45
C LEU A 146 6.08 -9.68 10.12
N ASN A 147 5.66 -9.62 11.39
CA ASN A 147 5.21 -10.80 12.13
C ASN A 147 3.93 -11.39 11.51
N ASN A 148 3.00 -10.55 11.08
CA ASN A 148 1.77 -10.99 10.42
C ASN A 148 2.04 -11.49 8.99
N CYS A 149 3.02 -10.93 8.26
CA CYS A 149 3.48 -11.48 6.99
C CYS A 149 4.07 -12.90 7.17
N ARG A 150 4.90 -13.12 8.22
CA ARG A 150 5.41 -14.47 8.55
C ARG A 150 4.27 -15.45 8.87
N MET A 151 3.27 -14.98 9.60
CA MET A 151 2.08 -15.78 9.93
C MET A 151 1.31 -16.16 8.64
N LEU A 152 1.09 -15.22 7.73
CA LEU A 152 0.42 -15.47 6.45
C LEU A 152 1.18 -16.51 5.60
N VAL A 153 2.50 -16.40 5.50
CA VAL A 153 3.34 -17.40 4.81
C VAL A 153 3.22 -18.76 5.50
N LYS A 154 3.22 -18.80 6.84
CA LYS A 154 3.01 -20.04 7.61
C LYS A 154 1.65 -20.68 7.37
N SER A 155 0.60 -19.89 7.10
CA SER A 155 -0.73 -20.36 6.71
C SER A 155 -0.78 -20.90 5.27
N GLY A 156 0.29 -20.79 4.49
CA GLY A 156 0.40 -21.37 3.15
C GLY A 156 0.38 -20.37 1.99
N PHE A 157 0.39 -19.05 2.26
CA PHE A 157 0.49 -18.05 1.19
C PHE A 157 1.85 -18.18 0.47
N LYS A 158 1.81 -18.28 -0.87
CA LYS A 158 2.99 -18.50 -1.72
C LYS A 158 3.00 -17.63 -2.98
N ASN A 159 2.11 -16.65 -3.03
CA ASN A 159 1.89 -15.81 -4.20
C ASN A 159 2.60 -14.45 -4.06
N HIS A 160 2.47 -13.60 -5.08
CA HIS A 160 3.07 -12.28 -5.13
C HIS A 160 2.44 -11.29 -4.15
N VAL A 161 3.28 -10.40 -3.63
CA VAL A 161 2.87 -9.25 -2.83
C VAL A 161 3.51 -7.98 -3.40
N SER A 162 2.71 -6.97 -3.67
CA SER A 162 3.22 -5.64 -3.97
C SER A 162 3.41 -4.83 -2.68
N VAL A 163 4.53 -4.16 -2.61
CA VAL A 163 4.86 -3.32 -1.45
C VAL A 163 5.09 -1.90 -1.92
N ASN A 164 4.18 -1.01 -1.53
CA ASN A 164 4.18 0.37 -1.98
C ASN A 164 5.11 1.22 -1.12
N TYR A 165 6.15 1.79 -1.73
CA TYR A 165 7.09 2.70 -1.11
C TYR A 165 6.99 4.10 -1.72
N SER A 166 7.09 5.11 -0.86
CA SER A 166 7.28 6.49 -1.29
C SER A 166 8.61 6.99 -0.78
N PHE A 167 9.46 7.46 -1.69
CA PHE A 167 10.71 8.10 -1.31
C PHE A 167 10.56 9.62 -1.25
N ASN A 168 11.53 10.27 -0.57
CA ASN A 168 11.55 11.69 -0.29
C ASN A 168 10.34 12.18 0.53
N VAL A 169 9.85 11.34 1.44
CA VAL A 169 8.84 11.73 2.44
C VAL A 169 9.39 12.77 3.42
N PHE A 170 8.58 13.23 4.38
CA PHE A 170 9.03 14.19 5.38
C PHE A 170 10.28 13.72 6.12
N ASP A 171 11.28 14.58 6.18
CA ASP A 171 12.55 14.33 6.85
C ASP A 171 13.30 13.08 6.34
N GLU A 172 13.06 12.68 5.10
CA GLU A 172 13.82 11.61 4.45
C GLU A 172 15.31 11.95 4.43
N THR A 173 16.11 10.96 4.72
CA THR A 173 17.58 11.03 4.76
C THR A 173 18.19 9.79 4.12
N PRO A 174 19.49 9.81 3.75
CA PRO A 174 20.17 8.59 3.32
C PRO A 174 20.06 7.43 4.34
N SER A 175 19.98 7.74 5.64
CA SER A 175 19.80 6.73 6.67
C SER A 175 18.42 6.08 6.62
N THR A 176 17.34 6.86 6.44
CA THR A 176 15.98 6.33 6.38
C THR A 176 15.72 5.59 5.06
N ILE A 177 16.39 5.99 3.96
CA ILE A 177 16.40 5.22 2.71
C ILE A 177 17.02 3.84 2.95
N ARG A 178 18.19 3.75 3.61
CA ARG A 178 18.78 2.45 3.98
C ARG A 178 17.88 1.60 4.85
N GLN A 179 17.13 2.22 5.78
CA GLN A 179 16.15 1.52 6.61
C GLN A 179 15.01 0.95 5.76
N THR A 180 14.53 1.69 4.77
CA THR A 180 13.49 1.21 3.83
C THR A 180 14.00 0.02 3.00
N ILE A 181 15.24 0.07 2.53
CA ILE A 181 15.86 -1.05 1.81
C ILE A 181 16.01 -2.28 2.71
N ALA A 182 16.50 -2.11 3.95
CA ALA A 182 16.63 -3.22 4.90
C ALA A 182 15.28 -3.87 5.22
N TYR A 183 14.22 -3.07 5.35
CA TYR A 183 12.86 -3.55 5.56
C TYR A 183 12.34 -4.33 4.34
N HIS A 184 12.59 -3.84 3.14
CA HIS A 184 12.23 -4.53 1.90
C HIS A 184 12.94 -5.88 1.79
N ARG A 185 14.24 -5.95 2.08
CA ARG A 185 15.00 -7.20 2.09
C ARG A 185 14.45 -8.21 3.10
N GLU A 186 13.95 -7.74 4.23
CA GLU A 186 13.30 -8.64 5.19
C GLU A 186 11.95 -9.17 4.66
N LEU A 187 11.18 -8.39 3.93
CA LEU A 187 9.99 -8.91 3.25
C LEU A 187 10.35 -9.95 2.18
N GLU A 188 11.43 -9.73 1.41
CA GLU A 188 11.96 -10.76 0.49
C GLU A 188 12.37 -12.04 1.21
N ASN A 189 12.94 -11.95 2.42
CA ASN A 189 13.27 -13.12 3.24
C ASN A 189 12.02 -13.88 3.71
N ILE A 190 10.92 -13.17 3.98
CA ILE A 190 9.67 -13.75 4.46
C ILE A 190 8.91 -14.44 3.33
N PHE A 191 8.67 -13.76 2.22
CA PHE A 191 7.84 -14.24 1.11
C PHE A 191 8.62 -15.06 0.08
N GLY A 192 9.91 -14.81 -0.04
CA GLY A 192 10.78 -15.33 -1.09
C GLY A 192 11.22 -14.24 -2.06
N LYS A 193 12.50 -14.27 -2.40
CA LYS A 193 13.08 -13.34 -3.37
C LYS A 193 12.43 -13.56 -4.74
N GLY A 194 11.76 -12.58 -5.26
CA GLY A 194 11.02 -12.64 -6.53
C GLY A 194 9.50 -12.63 -6.37
N LEU A 195 8.99 -12.88 -5.15
CA LEU A 195 7.56 -12.76 -4.85
C LEU A 195 7.19 -11.40 -4.23
N VAL A 196 8.17 -10.54 -3.97
CA VAL A 196 7.95 -9.18 -3.44
C VAL A 196 8.23 -8.18 -4.54
N ASP A 197 7.21 -7.47 -4.97
CA ASP A 197 7.28 -6.47 -6.03
C ASP A 197 7.20 -5.05 -5.43
N PRO A 198 8.31 -4.31 -5.37
CA PRO A 198 8.30 -2.96 -4.84
C PRO A 198 7.68 -1.99 -5.85
N ALA A 199 6.56 -1.38 -5.49
CA ALA A 199 5.98 -0.27 -6.22
C ALA A 199 6.52 1.05 -5.65
N ILE A 200 7.23 1.80 -6.49
CA ILE A 200 7.93 3.03 -6.09
C ILE A 200 7.22 4.24 -6.68
N PHE A 201 6.89 5.20 -5.83
CA PHE A 201 6.25 6.44 -6.27
C PHE A 201 6.62 7.64 -5.39
N PHE A 202 6.39 8.84 -5.89
CA PHE A 202 6.40 10.07 -5.11
C PHE A 202 4.98 10.43 -4.71
N ILE A 203 4.82 10.95 -3.49
CA ILE A 203 3.49 11.32 -2.99
C ILE A 203 2.94 12.50 -3.78
N GLY A 204 1.72 12.36 -4.28
CA GLY A 204 0.96 13.45 -4.87
C GLY A 204 0.42 14.40 -3.79
N LEU A 205 0.49 15.71 -4.08
CA LEU A 205 -0.13 16.75 -3.24
C LEU A 205 -1.63 16.79 -3.54
N GLN A 206 -2.39 16.03 -2.77
CA GLN A 206 -3.83 15.89 -2.94
C GLN A 206 -4.59 17.01 -2.20
N PRO A 207 -5.66 17.58 -2.80
CA PRO A 207 -6.49 18.60 -2.16
C PRO A 207 -7.06 18.12 -0.81
N HIS A 208 -7.19 19.08 0.13
CA HIS A 208 -7.76 18.88 1.46
C HIS A 208 -6.96 17.93 2.37
N THR A 209 -5.75 17.56 2.00
CA THR A 209 -4.84 16.77 2.85
C THR A 209 -4.00 17.68 3.75
N LEU A 210 -3.47 17.10 4.84
CA LEU A 210 -2.53 17.81 5.71
C LEU A 210 -1.24 18.17 4.96
N LEU A 211 -0.81 17.34 4.02
CA LEU A 211 0.36 17.59 3.19
C LEU A 211 0.17 18.79 2.26
N GLU A 212 -1.02 18.93 1.66
CA GLU A 212 -1.35 20.13 0.87
C GLU A 212 -1.28 21.39 1.74
N LYS A 213 -1.94 21.36 2.90
CA LYS A 213 -1.92 22.49 3.85
C LYS A 213 -0.47 22.89 4.19
N TYR A 214 0.36 21.91 4.54
CA TYR A 214 1.78 22.14 4.80
C TYR A 214 2.49 22.76 3.59
N ALA A 215 2.26 22.24 2.39
CA ALA A 215 2.88 22.74 1.16
C ALA A 215 2.49 24.19 0.83
N LEU A 216 1.26 24.58 1.10
CA LEU A 216 0.75 25.96 0.97
C LEU A 216 1.39 26.90 2.01
N GLU A 217 1.41 26.51 3.28
CA GLU A 217 1.99 27.28 4.38
C GLU A 217 3.49 27.52 4.19
N HIS A 218 4.21 26.54 3.63
CA HIS A 218 5.64 26.63 3.35
C HIS A 218 5.98 27.12 1.93
N LYS A 219 4.98 27.64 1.21
CA LYS A 219 5.13 28.21 -0.16
C LYS A 219 5.71 27.23 -1.18
N ILE A 220 5.59 25.92 -0.95
CA ILE A 220 5.93 24.84 -1.88
C ILE A 220 4.87 24.79 -3.01
N LEU A 221 3.61 24.96 -2.64
CA LEU A 221 2.50 25.20 -3.56
C LEU A 221 2.10 26.68 -3.57
N LYS A 222 1.63 27.16 -4.72
CA LYS A 222 1.01 28.49 -4.82
C LYS A 222 -0.45 28.39 -4.40
N PRO A 223 -1.03 29.43 -3.74
CA PRO A 223 -2.44 29.41 -3.31
C PRO A 223 -3.45 29.17 -4.45
N ASN A 224 -3.10 29.56 -5.67
CA ASN A 224 -3.92 29.42 -6.89
C ASN A 224 -3.45 28.27 -7.79
N TYR A 225 -2.83 27.22 -7.23
CA TYR A 225 -2.46 26.05 -8.01
C TYR A 225 -3.73 25.34 -8.54
N ASN A 226 -3.58 24.65 -9.66
CA ASN A 226 -4.67 23.81 -10.21
C ASN A 226 -4.40 22.34 -9.88
N PRO A 227 -5.18 21.73 -8.95
CA PRO A 227 -5.00 20.32 -8.58
C PRO A 227 -5.37 19.35 -9.70
N MET A 228 -6.14 19.81 -10.69
CA MET A 228 -6.57 19.00 -11.85
C MET A 228 -5.64 19.12 -13.06
N SER A 229 -4.47 19.73 -12.88
CA SER A 229 -3.55 19.91 -14.01
C SER A 229 -2.95 18.58 -14.45
N MET A 230 -3.32 18.13 -15.63
CA MET A 230 -2.84 16.89 -16.26
C MET A 230 -1.60 17.11 -17.16
N MET A 231 -1.15 18.35 -17.33
CA MET A 231 0.02 18.64 -18.15
C MET A 231 1.31 18.20 -17.44
N PRO A 232 2.21 17.43 -18.08
CA PRO A 232 3.39 16.85 -17.44
C PRO A 232 4.28 17.86 -16.68
N TRP A 233 4.45 19.07 -17.21
CA TRP A 233 5.25 20.13 -16.57
C TRP A 233 4.58 20.79 -15.37
N THR A 234 3.25 20.73 -15.26
CA THR A 234 2.48 21.23 -14.12
C THR A 234 2.17 20.11 -13.13
N ALA A 235 1.86 18.91 -13.59
CA ALA A 235 1.65 17.73 -12.75
C ALA A 235 2.88 17.45 -11.87
N ARG A 236 4.09 17.63 -12.40
CA ARG A 236 5.33 17.49 -11.62
C ARG A 236 5.41 18.41 -10.41
N LYS A 237 4.74 19.57 -10.43
CA LYS A 237 4.67 20.51 -9.30
C LYS A 237 3.69 20.05 -8.20
N LEU A 238 2.85 19.07 -8.51
CA LEU A 238 1.93 18.44 -7.58
C LEU A 238 2.51 17.19 -6.91
N LEU A 239 3.77 16.87 -7.18
CA LEU A 239 4.49 15.81 -6.48
C LEU A 239 5.25 16.40 -5.29
N TRP A 240 5.13 15.75 -4.15
CA TRP A 240 5.97 16.04 -3.00
C TRP A 240 7.38 15.50 -3.27
N ASN A 241 8.29 16.34 -3.65
CA ASN A 241 9.68 15.97 -3.93
C ASN A 241 10.64 17.14 -3.65
N PRO A 242 10.73 17.61 -2.39
CA PRO A 242 11.54 18.79 -2.05
C PRO A 242 13.03 18.48 -1.97
N GLY A 243 13.84 19.56 -2.18
CA GLY A 243 15.26 19.57 -1.87
C GLY A 243 16.16 18.80 -2.82
N SER A 244 17.43 18.71 -2.43
CA SER A 244 18.49 18.08 -3.25
C SER A 244 18.38 16.56 -3.31
N LEU A 245 17.85 15.92 -2.26
CA LEU A 245 17.61 14.49 -2.22
C LEU A 245 16.62 14.08 -3.31
N GLY A 246 15.57 14.88 -3.53
CA GLY A 246 14.58 14.63 -4.57
C GLY A 246 15.15 14.58 -5.99
N LYS A 247 16.17 15.41 -6.29
CA LYS A 247 16.86 15.33 -7.58
C LYS A 247 17.57 13.99 -7.76
N LYS A 248 18.29 13.53 -6.73
CA LYS A 248 19.00 12.24 -6.76
C LYS A 248 18.03 11.07 -6.92
N LEU A 249 16.96 11.06 -6.14
CA LEU A 249 15.94 10.02 -6.23
C LEU A 249 15.23 10.02 -7.60
N GLY A 250 14.95 11.20 -8.16
CA GLY A 250 14.43 11.32 -9.51
C GLY A 250 15.39 10.76 -10.57
N GLN A 251 16.70 10.99 -10.44
CA GLN A 251 17.72 10.42 -11.33
C GLN A 251 17.75 8.87 -11.21
N VAL A 252 17.68 8.34 -9.99
CA VAL A 252 17.61 6.89 -9.76
C VAL A 252 16.40 6.27 -10.45
N CYS A 253 15.24 6.93 -10.34
CA CYS A 253 14.04 6.44 -11.02
C CYS A 253 14.16 6.49 -12.55
N LEU A 254 14.78 7.53 -13.12
CA LEU A 254 15.06 7.61 -14.57
C LEU A 254 16.05 6.52 -14.99
N GLU A 255 17.16 6.34 -14.26
CA GLU A 255 18.14 5.26 -14.54
C GLU A 255 17.47 3.87 -14.50
N ALA A 256 16.59 3.64 -13.52
CA ALA A 256 15.89 2.37 -13.41
C ALA A 256 14.93 2.12 -14.58
N PHE A 257 14.20 3.15 -15.00
CA PHE A 257 13.27 3.08 -16.13
C PHE A 257 13.99 2.78 -17.44
N ASP A 258 15.10 3.48 -17.70
CA ASP A 258 15.90 3.27 -18.93
C ASP A 258 16.56 1.89 -19.01
N ASN A 259 16.83 1.25 -17.85
CA ASN A 259 17.54 -0.02 -17.82
C ASN A 259 16.61 -1.25 -17.85
N LYS A 260 15.50 -1.21 -17.13
CA LYS A 260 14.54 -2.34 -17.04
C LYS A 260 13.15 -1.87 -16.61
N GLU A 261 12.32 -1.55 -17.57
CA GLU A 261 10.95 -1.08 -17.30
C GLU A 261 10.12 -2.13 -16.54
N ASP A 262 10.21 -3.40 -16.96
CA ASP A 262 9.44 -4.52 -16.35
C ASP A 262 9.83 -4.85 -14.90
N GLU A 263 11.04 -4.43 -14.46
CA GLU A 263 11.54 -4.63 -13.11
C GLU A 263 11.84 -3.29 -12.40
N PHE A 264 11.14 -2.24 -12.79
CA PHE A 264 11.42 -0.88 -12.34
C PHE A 264 11.64 -0.76 -10.84
N GLY A 265 10.72 -1.22 -10.03
CA GLY A 265 10.81 -1.10 -8.57
C GLY A 265 12.01 -1.85 -7.98
N LYS A 266 12.26 -3.08 -8.43
CA LYS A 266 13.42 -3.89 -8.01
C LYS A 266 14.74 -3.20 -8.40
N THR A 267 14.78 -2.61 -9.59
CA THR A 267 15.94 -1.87 -10.08
C THR A 267 16.19 -0.62 -9.25
N VAL A 268 15.15 0.15 -8.90
CA VAL A 268 15.27 1.31 -7.98
C VAL A 268 15.86 0.89 -6.64
N ILE A 269 15.33 -0.16 -6.00
CA ILE A 269 15.86 -0.66 -4.72
C ILE A 269 17.33 -1.04 -4.83
N ASN A 270 17.72 -1.74 -5.90
CA ASN A 270 19.12 -2.15 -6.11
C ASN A 270 20.06 -0.96 -6.32
N ILE A 271 19.65 0.06 -7.09
CA ILE A 271 20.42 1.28 -7.29
C ILE A 271 20.57 2.03 -5.97
N LEU A 272 19.49 2.19 -5.21
CA LEU A 272 19.52 2.86 -3.91
C LEU A 272 20.41 2.12 -2.90
N GLU A 273 20.39 0.78 -2.89
CA GLU A 273 21.28 -0.01 -2.04
C GLU A 273 22.75 0.17 -2.41
N ARG A 274 23.06 0.23 -3.72
CA ARG A 274 24.41 0.51 -4.23
C ARG A 274 24.91 1.89 -3.81
N GLU A 275 24.06 2.91 -3.92
CA GLU A 275 24.45 4.31 -3.67
C GLU A 275 24.49 4.68 -2.18
N TYR A 276 23.52 4.23 -1.41
CA TYR A 276 23.38 4.61 -0.01
C TYR A 276 23.89 3.55 0.97
N GLY A 277 24.15 2.33 0.50
CA GLY A 277 24.61 1.21 1.31
C GLY A 277 23.50 0.53 2.10
N LYS A 278 23.89 -0.33 3.03
CA LYS A 278 23.01 -1.19 3.81
C LYS A 278 22.74 -0.64 5.22
N SER A 279 21.64 -1.07 5.81
CA SER A 279 21.26 -0.87 7.21
C SER A 279 20.80 -2.20 7.81
N THR A 280 20.50 -2.20 9.10
CA THR A 280 19.94 -3.35 9.79
C THR A 280 18.44 -3.17 9.98
N LEU A 281 17.69 -4.28 10.04
CA LEU A 281 16.27 -4.28 10.37
C LEU A 281 16.01 -3.61 11.74
N ARG A 282 16.91 -3.81 12.70
CA ARG A 282 16.82 -3.18 14.01
C ARG A 282 16.79 -1.64 13.92
N GLU A 283 17.55 -1.05 13.00
CA GLU A 283 17.53 0.40 12.77
C GLU A 283 16.23 0.86 12.11
N SER A 284 15.67 0.06 11.23
CA SER A 284 14.36 0.33 10.59
C SER A 284 13.21 0.41 11.61
N LEU A 285 13.23 -0.48 12.60
CA LEU A 285 12.18 -0.58 13.63
C LEU A 285 12.39 0.41 14.80
N LYS A 286 13.54 1.08 14.86
CA LYS A 286 13.89 2.00 15.95
C LYS A 286 13.05 3.28 15.91
N VAL A 287 12.52 3.66 17.05
CA VAL A 287 11.79 4.93 17.24
C VAL A 287 12.49 5.76 18.31
N ARG A 288 12.77 7.02 17.99
CA ARG A 288 13.29 7.96 18.98
C ARG A 288 12.22 8.29 20.02
N PRO A 289 12.60 8.55 21.31
CA PRO A 289 11.67 8.97 22.35
C PRO A 289 10.85 10.21 21.92
N LEU A 290 9.63 10.32 22.42
CA LEU A 290 8.72 11.45 22.13
C LEU A 290 9.31 12.82 22.48
N SER A 291 10.16 12.90 23.51
CA SER A 291 10.86 14.12 23.94
C SER A 291 11.81 14.72 22.89
N GLU A 292 12.25 13.92 21.93
CA GLU A 292 13.14 14.34 20.83
C GLU A 292 12.38 14.59 19.51
N ARG A 293 11.05 14.40 19.52
CA ARG A 293 10.21 14.53 18.34
C ARG A 293 9.63 15.95 18.28
N LYS A 294 10.19 16.80 17.45
CA LYS A 294 9.43 17.94 16.93
C LYS A 294 8.41 17.37 15.95
N LEU A 295 7.17 17.22 16.37
CA LEU A 295 6.07 16.95 15.45
C LEU A 295 6.02 18.14 14.48
N ALA A 296 6.23 17.90 13.20
CA ALA A 296 6.23 18.92 12.15
C ALA A 296 4.87 19.65 12.03
N TYR A 297 3.88 19.27 12.83
CA TYR A 297 2.50 19.75 12.79
C TYR A 297 1.98 20.31 14.14
N SER A 298 2.82 20.43 15.15
CA SER A 298 2.41 21.08 16.40
C SER A 298 2.78 22.56 16.38
N LYS A 299 2.05 23.36 15.62
CA LYS A 299 1.77 24.77 15.87
C LYS A 299 0.47 25.16 15.18
#